data_f49787f8c67e57abbbfd24a24e94ecb8
#
_entry.id   f49787f8c67e57abbbfd24a24e94ecb8
#
_cell.length_a   1.000
_cell.length_b   1.000
_cell.length_c   1.000
_cell.angle_alpha   90.00
_cell.angle_beta   90.00
_cell.angle_gamma   90.00
#
_symmetry.space_group_name_H-M   'P 1'
#
loop_
_entity.id
_entity.type
_entity.pdbx_description
1 polymer ?
#
loop_
_entity_poly.entity_id
_entity_poly.type
_entity_poly.pdbx_seq_one_letter_code
_entity_poly.pdbx_strand_id
1 'polypeptide(L)'
;MSELKQEERTGSLVVGIAGGSASGKTTFTAALLRELTEGFRPLRVEAFSLDKYFYRGAPGGPLFTSPSTGETLPDNNHPHSADNARLVADLDVRRHAADAPDVLLLDGLMLLHIPEIRERLDLRVFIELDADVRALRRLLRDMNGGRGSAEPHWIATYYRECARVGHATYVEPSRAYADLIVRGDSDFARTAPLLAAVVRDRAARVSP
;
A
#
# COMPACT_ATOMS: atom_id res chain seq x y z
N MET A 1 -6.00 31.52 19.69
CA MET A 1 -6.28 30.07 19.82
C MET A 1 -7.34 29.76 18.77
N SER A 2 -6.92 29.20 17.66
CA SER A 2 -7.82 28.84 16.55
C SER A 2 -8.41 27.46 16.88
N GLU A 3 -9.70 27.42 17.17
CA GLU A 3 -10.45 26.16 17.24
C GLU A 3 -10.42 25.52 15.85
N LEU A 4 -9.64 24.46 15.70
CA LEU A 4 -9.73 23.57 14.56
C LEU A 4 -11.14 22.95 14.59
N LYS A 5 -12.04 23.43 13.75
CA LYS A 5 -13.31 22.77 13.47
C LYS A 5 -12.99 21.35 13.00
N GLN A 6 -13.23 20.36 13.85
CA GLN A 6 -13.35 18.98 13.42
C GLN A 6 -14.61 18.91 12.56
N GLU A 7 -14.42 18.82 11.25
CA GLU A 7 -15.50 18.38 10.36
C GLU A 7 -15.91 16.98 10.79
N GLU A 8 -17.16 16.80 11.18
CA GLU A 8 -17.74 15.48 11.43
C GLU A 8 -17.63 14.66 10.14
N ARG A 9 -16.66 13.78 10.09
CA ARG A 9 -16.45 12.89 8.95
C ARG A 9 -17.43 11.74 9.04
N THR A 10 -18.32 11.64 8.07
CA THR A 10 -19.23 10.51 7.91
C THR A 10 -18.58 9.43 7.04
N GLY A 11 -18.70 8.16 7.43
CA GLY A 11 -18.19 7.01 6.67
C GLY A 11 -17.01 6.30 7.34
N SER A 12 -16.42 5.31 6.64
CA SER A 12 -15.29 4.52 7.16
C SER A 12 -14.02 5.34 7.37
N LEU A 13 -13.24 5.01 8.40
CA LEU A 13 -11.86 5.47 8.51
C LEU A 13 -10.98 4.76 7.47
N VAL A 14 -10.25 5.50 6.65
CA VAL A 14 -9.38 4.94 5.61
C VAL A 14 -7.92 4.98 6.04
N VAL A 15 -7.31 3.80 6.20
CA VAL A 15 -5.89 3.64 6.56
C VAL A 15 -5.10 3.15 5.36
N GLY A 16 -4.18 3.97 4.85
CA GLY A 16 -3.29 3.62 3.76
C GLY A 16 -1.97 3.05 4.24
N ILE A 17 -1.56 1.88 3.72
CA ILE A 17 -0.30 1.21 4.03
C ILE A 17 0.55 1.16 2.76
N ALA A 18 1.51 2.07 2.66
CA ALA A 18 2.42 2.23 1.53
C ALA A 18 3.82 1.66 1.83
N GLY A 19 4.67 1.64 0.81
CA GLY A 19 6.08 1.24 0.94
C GLY A 19 6.55 0.40 -0.25
N GLY A 20 7.85 0.13 -0.33
CA GLY A 20 8.46 -0.57 -1.47
C GLY A 20 7.96 -1.99 -1.69
N SER A 21 8.17 -2.52 -2.90
CA SER A 21 7.94 -3.96 -3.16
C SER A 21 8.80 -4.79 -2.20
N ALA A 22 8.21 -5.85 -1.64
CA ALA A 22 8.83 -6.73 -0.65
C ALA A 22 9.22 -6.06 0.69
N SER A 23 8.71 -4.86 1.01
CA SER A 23 8.94 -4.23 2.31
C SER A 23 8.17 -4.88 3.47
N GLY A 24 7.17 -5.71 3.20
CA GLY A 24 6.33 -6.35 4.22
C GLY A 24 4.94 -5.75 4.37
N LYS A 25 4.52 -4.84 3.48
CA LYS A 25 3.18 -4.21 3.52
C LYS A 25 2.05 -5.20 3.74
N THR A 26 1.91 -6.18 2.85
CA THR A 26 0.82 -7.17 2.89
C THR A 26 0.84 -7.99 4.19
N THR A 27 2.03 -8.33 4.68
CA THR A 27 2.18 -9.04 5.96
C THR A 27 1.75 -8.16 7.12
N PHE A 28 2.14 -6.88 7.12
CA PHE A 28 1.73 -5.91 8.14
C PHE A 28 0.22 -5.63 8.08
N THR A 29 -0.34 -5.46 6.86
CA THR A 29 -1.79 -5.27 6.66
C THR A 29 -2.58 -6.45 7.22
N ALA A 30 -2.12 -7.69 6.99
CA ALA A 30 -2.76 -8.88 7.54
C ALA A 30 -2.66 -8.94 9.08
N ALA A 31 -1.52 -8.56 9.65
CA ALA A 31 -1.36 -8.48 11.11
C ALA A 31 -2.28 -7.41 11.72
N LEU A 32 -2.34 -6.22 11.12
CA LEU A 32 -3.21 -5.13 11.57
C LEU A 32 -4.70 -5.50 11.43
N LEU A 33 -5.08 -6.12 10.31
CA LEU A 33 -6.45 -6.61 10.10
C LEU A 33 -6.87 -7.56 11.21
N ARG A 34 -6.04 -8.56 11.52
CA ARG A 34 -6.31 -9.51 12.60
C ARG A 34 -6.47 -8.80 13.96
N GLU A 35 -5.57 -7.90 14.31
CA GLU A 35 -5.66 -7.13 15.56
C GLU A 35 -6.95 -6.31 15.64
N LEU A 36 -7.39 -5.70 14.55
CA LEU A 36 -8.60 -4.88 14.52
C LEU A 36 -9.88 -5.72 14.59
N THR A 37 -9.90 -6.93 14.01
CA THR A 37 -11.08 -7.78 13.92
C THR A 37 -11.20 -8.78 15.07
N GLU A 38 -10.09 -9.26 15.65
CA GLU A 38 -10.07 -10.30 16.67
C GLU A 38 -9.64 -9.78 18.05
N GLY A 39 -9.04 -8.59 18.12
CA GLY A 39 -8.51 -8.00 19.33
C GLY A 39 -9.58 -7.37 20.23
N PHE A 40 -9.11 -6.61 21.23
CA PHE A 40 -9.99 -5.89 22.14
C PHE A 40 -10.84 -4.85 21.40
N ARG A 41 -12.16 -4.89 21.55
CA ARG A 41 -13.14 -4.09 20.80
C ARG A 41 -13.02 -4.30 19.28
N PRO A 42 -13.48 -5.45 18.78
CA PRO A 42 -13.39 -5.75 17.34
C PRO A 42 -14.17 -4.75 16.51
N LEU A 43 -13.57 -4.37 15.37
CA LEU A 43 -14.15 -3.49 14.38
C LEU A 43 -14.53 -4.28 13.13
N ARG A 44 -15.49 -3.76 12.35
CA ARG A 44 -15.76 -4.22 10.99
C ARG A 44 -14.70 -3.61 10.09
N VAL A 45 -13.83 -4.45 9.52
CA VAL A 45 -12.70 -4.00 8.70
C VAL A 45 -12.76 -4.67 7.33
N GLU A 46 -12.54 -3.89 6.29
CA GLU A 46 -12.41 -4.39 4.92
C GLU A 46 -11.05 -4.00 4.34
N ALA A 47 -10.39 -4.93 3.65
CA ALA A 47 -9.09 -4.71 3.06
C ALA A 47 -9.17 -4.54 1.54
N PHE A 48 -8.62 -3.45 1.05
CA PHE A 48 -8.42 -3.15 -0.37
C PHE A 48 -6.94 -3.26 -0.71
N SER A 49 -6.63 -3.79 -1.89
CA SER A 49 -5.26 -3.80 -2.39
C SER A 49 -5.19 -3.15 -3.77
N LEU A 50 -4.28 -2.19 -3.95
CA LEU A 50 -3.96 -1.57 -5.23
C LEU A 50 -3.56 -2.63 -6.28
N ASP A 51 -3.02 -3.76 -5.85
CA ASP A 51 -2.61 -4.86 -6.73
C ASP A 51 -3.75 -5.43 -7.59
N LYS A 52 -5.01 -5.26 -7.17
CA LYS A 52 -6.20 -5.67 -7.94
C LYS A 52 -6.49 -4.78 -9.15
N TYR A 53 -5.93 -3.58 -9.15
CA TYR A 53 -6.17 -2.56 -10.17
C TYR A 53 -5.03 -2.44 -11.19
N PHE A 54 -3.94 -3.20 -11.04
CA PHE A 54 -2.86 -3.22 -12.03
C PHE A 54 -3.32 -3.71 -13.39
N TYR A 55 -2.91 -3.01 -14.44
CA TYR A 55 -3.15 -3.40 -15.84
C TYR A 55 -2.47 -4.72 -16.23
N ARG A 56 -1.34 -5.09 -15.58
CA ARG A 56 -0.61 -6.37 -15.78
C ARG A 56 -0.32 -6.69 -17.24
N GLY A 57 0.06 -5.66 -18.03
CA GLY A 57 0.32 -5.81 -19.47
C GLY A 57 -0.92 -5.70 -20.36
N ALA A 58 -2.11 -5.48 -19.79
CA ALA A 58 -3.28 -5.12 -20.59
C ALA A 58 -3.09 -3.73 -21.24
N PRO A 59 -3.79 -3.44 -22.37
CA PRO A 59 -3.72 -2.14 -23.01
C PRO A 59 -4.01 -0.99 -22.02
N GLY A 60 -3.17 0.06 -22.10
CA GLY A 60 -3.30 1.25 -21.23
C GLY A 60 -2.31 1.33 -20.08
N GLY A 61 -1.63 0.24 -19.74
CA GLY A 61 -0.54 0.28 -18.74
C GLY A 61 0.80 0.75 -19.34
N PRO A 62 1.67 1.37 -18.53
CA PRO A 62 3.00 1.81 -18.96
C PRO A 62 3.91 0.63 -19.27
N LEU A 63 4.79 0.83 -20.23
CA LEU A 63 5.82 -0.12 -20.64
C LEU A 63 7.20 0.42 -20.31
N PHE A 64 8.13 -0.48 -20.09
CA PHE A 64 9.54 -0.23 -19.86
C PHE A 64 10.36 -1.09 -20.83
N THR A 65 11.35 -0.51 -21.48
CA THR A 65 12.30 -1.25 -22.33
C THR A 65 13.60 -1.44 -21.56
N SER A 66 13.98 -2.71 -21.36
CA SER A 66 15.21 -3.07 -20.66
C SER A 66 16.44 -2.60 -21.41
N PRO A 67 17.30 -1.75 -20.84
CA PRO A 67 18.54 -1.31 -21.48
C PRO A 67 19.50 -2.45 -21.79
N SER A 68 19.51 -3.51 -20.98
CA SER A 68 20.46 -4.62 -21.14
C SER A 68 19.99 -5.70 -22.09
N THR A 69 18.66 -5.91 -22.26
CA THR A 69 18.12 -6.96 -23.12
C THR A 69 17.37 -6.44 -24.36
N GLY A 70 16.96 -5.17 -24.37
CA GLY A 70 16.09 -4.59 -25.40
C GLY A 70 14.63 -5.06 -25.30
N GLU A 71 14.28 -5.92 -24.34
CA GLU A 71 12.94 -6.43 -24.16
C GLU A 71 12.00 -5.35 -23.59
N THR A 72 10.78 -5.25 -24.15
CA THR A 72 9.76 -4.33 -23.65
C THR A 72 8.78 -5.09 -22.74
N LEU A 73 8.65 -4.63 -21.51
CA LEU A 73 7.92 -5.26 -20.44
C LEU A 73 6.92 -4.29 -19.77
N PRO A 74 5.87 -4.78 -19.11
CA PRO A 74 5.00 -3.95 -18.28
C PRO A 74 5.78 -3.27 -17.14
N ASP A 75 5.63 -1.95 -17.00
CA ASP A 75 6.20 -1.21 -15.88
C ASP A 75 5.20 -1.15 -14.71
N ASN A 76 5.25 -2.16 -13.84
CA ASN A 76 4.44 -2.19 -12.61
C ASN A 76 4.98 -1.30 -11.48
N ASN A 77 6.00 -0.49 -11.76
CA ASN A 77 6.61 0.43 -10.79
C ASN A 77 6.40 1.90 -11.17
N HIS A 78 5.53 2.15 -12.13
CA HIS A 78 5.11 3.47 -12.58
C HIS A 78 3.76 3.86 -11.94
N PRO A 79 3.50 5.15 -11.60
CA PRO A 79 2.23 5.58 -10.98
C PRO A 79 0.98 5.22 -11.80
N HIS A 80 1.08 5.19 -13.12
CA HIS A 80 -0.01 4.81 -14.03
C HIS A 80 -0.08 3.31 -14.33
N SER A 81 0.60 2.46 -13.55
CA SER A 81 0.55 0.99 -13.73
C SER A 81 -0.78 0.35 -13.28
N ALA A 82 -1.60 1.11 -12.55
CA ALA A 82 -2.91 0.70 -12.08
C ALA A 82 -3.99 1.71 -12.48
N ASP A 83 -5.23 1.23 -12.58
CA ASP A 83 -6.42 2.06 -12.75
C ASP A 83 -6.75 2.79 -11.43
N ASN A 84 -6.04 3.89 -11.19
CA ASN A 84 -6.17 4.68 -9.97
C ASN A 84 -7.55 5.34 -9.86
N ALA A 85 -8.15 5.73 -11.00
CA ALA A 85 -9.47 6.35 -11.03
C ALA A 85 -10.54 5.37 -10.57
N ARG A 86 -10.47 4.11 -11.02
CA ARG A 86 -11.35 3.05 -10.57
C ARG A 86 -11.16 2.72 -9.09
N LEU A 87 -9.90 2.63 -8.61
CA LEU A 87 -9.64 2.43 -7.19
C LEU A 87 -10.27 3.53 -6.34
N VAL A 88 -10.11 4.79 -6.75
CA VAL A 88 -10.67 5.95 -6.04
C VAL A 88 -12.20 5.87 -6.01
N ALA A 89 -12.83 5.57 -7.15
CA ALA A 89 -14.29 5.43 -7.23
C ALA A 89 -14.82 4.29 -6.33
N ASP A 90 -14.18 3.12 -6.38
CA ASP A 90 -14.57 1.96 -5.56
C ASP A 90 -14.39 2.26 -4.06
N LEU A 91 -13.31 2.96 -3.70
CA LEU A 91 -13.04 3.38 -2.33
C LEU A 91 -14.09 4.38 -1.82
N ASP A 92 -14.41 5.41 -2.62
CA ASP A 92 -15.41 6.42 -2.27
C ASP A 92 -16.80 5.82 -2.11
N VAL A 93 -17.20 4.92 -3.01
CA VAL A 93 -18.48 4.17 -2.92
C VAL A 93 -18.51 3.32 -1.65
N ARG A 94 -17.47 2.56 -1.36
CA ARG A 94 -17.45 1.66 -0.20
C ARG A 94 -17.38 2.41 1.12
N ARG A 95 -16.66 3.53 1.16
CA ARG A 95 -16.53 4.39 2.34
C ARG A 95 -17.87 4.94 2.84
N HIS A 96 -18.77 5.27 1.90
CA HIS A 96 -20.03 5.95 2.20
C HIS A 96 -21.28 5.04 2.01
N ALA A 97 -21.09 3.73 1.84
CA ALA A 97 -22.16 2.79 1.72
C ALA A 97 -22.99 2.71 3.03
N ALA A 98 -24.28 2.39 2.93
CA ALA A 98 -25.15 2.26 4.11
C ALA A 98 -24.65 1.18 5.11
N ASP A 99 -23.95 0.15 4.60
CA ASP A 99 -23.31 -0.92 5.36
C ASP A 99 -21.79 -0.73 5.46
N ALA A 100 -21.29 0.49 5.31
CA ALA A 100 -19.85 0.79 5.35
C ALA A 100 -19.18 0.16 6.57
N PRO A 101 -17.97 -0.42 6.44
CA PRO A 101 -17.22 -0.91 7.59
C PRO A 101 -16.71 0.25 8.44
N ASP A 102 -16.27 -0.04 9.66
CA ASP A 102 -15.70 0.97 10.54
C ASP A 102 -14.34 1.46 10.00
N VAL A 103 -13.58 0.55 9.36
CA VAL A 103 -12.25 0.82 8.80
C VAL A 103 -12.09 0.18 7.43
N LEU A 104 -11.50 0.94 6.49
CA LEU A 104 -10.97 0.46 5.22
C LEU A 104 -9.44 0.45 5.29
N LEU A 105 -8.82 -0.71 5.15
CA LEU A 105 -7.36 -0.85 5.03
C LEU A 105 -6.99 -0.91 3.55
N LEU A 106 -6.23 0.05 3.07
CA LEU A 106 -5.76 0.09 1.69
C LEU A 106 -4.25 -0.15 1.65
N ASP A 107 -3.79 -1.23 1.00
CA ASP A 107 -2.37 -1.47 0.78
C ASP A 107 -1.96 -1.23 -0.67
N GLY A 108 -0.76 -0.68 -0.88
CA GLY A 108 -0.25 -0.47 -2.23
C GLY A 108 1.08 0.27 -2.31
N LEU A 109 1.75 0.08 -3.45
CA LEU A 109 3.08 0.64 -3.70
C LEU A 109 3.06 2.17 -3.80
N MET A 110 2.07 2.73 -4.52
CA MET A 110 2.02 4.13 -4.94
C MET A 110 1.04 5.00 -4.16
N LEU A 111 0.41 4.49 -3.09
CA LEU A 111 -0.70 5.15 -2.40
C LEU A 111 -0.37 6.58 -1.96
N LEU A 112 0.84 6.80 -1.44
CA LEU A 112 1.24 8.12 -0.96
C LEU A 112 1.80 9.01 -2.07
N HIS A 113 2.19 8.44 -3.21
CA HIS A 113 2.67 9.21 -4.35
C HIS A 113 1.51 9.86 -5.12
N ILE A 114 0.39 9.15 -5.26
CA ILE A 114 -0.77 9.58 -6.07
C ILE A 114 -1.66 10.51 -5.22
N PRO A 115 -1.76 11.80 -5.56
CA PRO A 115 -2.49 12.78 -4.75
C PRO A 115 -3.95 12.39 -4.51
N GLU A 116 -4.66 11.94 -5.55
CA GLU A 116 -6.08 11.59 -5.50
C GLU A 116 -6.37 10.44 -4.52
N ILE A 117 -5.44 9.50 -4.38
CA ILE A 117 -5.53 8.42 -3.38
C ILE A 117 -5.13 8.96 -2.01
N ARG A 118 -3.99 9.65 -1.93
CA ARG A 118 -3.43 10.15 -0.67
C ARG A 118 -4.40 11.06 0.10
N GLU A 119 -5.17 11.90 -0.59
CA GLU A 119 -6.14 12.83 0.01
C GLU A 119 -7.33 12.11 0.65
N ARG A 120 -7.58 10.86 0.28
CA ARG A 120 -8.64 10.01 0.86
C ARG A 120 -8.20 9.23 2.10
N LEU A 121 -6.90 9.21 2.36
CA LEU A 121 -6.33 8.50 3.51
C LEU A 121 -6.43 9.35 4.78
N ASP A 122 -7.08 8.83 5.80
CA ASP A 122 -7.19 9.45 7.11
C ASP A 122 -5.96 9.16 7.99
N LEU A 123 -5.29 8.04 7.73
CA LEU A 123 -4.03 7.66 8.36
C LEU A 123 -3.10 7.04 7.30
N ARG A 124 -1.89 7.57 7.23
CA ARG A 124 -0.89 7.24 6.21
C ARG A 124 0.28 6.54 6.87
N VAL A 125 0.47 5.27 6.55
CA VAL A 125 1.54 4.44 7.09
C VAL A 125 2.51 4.08 5.96
N PHE A 126 3.81 4.24 6.21
CA PHE A 126 4.85 3.80 5.28
C PHE A 126 5.66 2.66 5.91
N ILE A 127 5.76 1.54 5.19
CA ILE A 127 6.58 0.41 5.59
C ILE A 127 7.98 0.59 4.97
N GLU A 128 8.93 0.94 5.83
CA GLU A 128 10.33 1.17 5.45
C GLU A 128 11.13 -0.12 5.57
N LEU A 129 11.96 -0.41 4.58
CA LEU A 129 12.91 -1.51 4.61
C LEU A 129 14.08 -1.22 3.66
N ASP A 130 15.28 -1.59 4.06
CA ASP A 130 16.50 -1.39 3.29
C ASP A 130 16.42 -2.01 1.90
N ALA A 131 17.02 -1.35 0.92
CA ALA A 131 16.90 -1.71 -0.49
C ALA A 131 17.46 -3.09 -0.82
N ASP A 132 18.57 -3.49 -0.21
CA ASP A 132 19.20 -4.79 -0.35
C ASP A 132 18.34 -5.91 0.24
N VAL A 133 17.76 -5.71 1.42
CA VAL A 133 16.83 -6.66 2.04
C VAL A 133 15.58 -6.82 1.18
N ARG A 134 15.03 -5.71 0.64
CA ARG A 134 13.88 -5.78 -0.29
C ARG A 134 14.22 -6.53 -1.58
N ALA A 135 15.44 -6.33 -2.12
CA ALA A 135 15.91 -7.04 -3.31
C ALA A 135 15.97 -8.54 -3.09
N LEU A 136 16.56 -8.97 -1.98
CA LEU A 136 16.65 -10.39 -1.63
C LEU A 136 15.28 -11.02 -1.35
N ARG A 137 14.43 -10.35 -0.57
CA ARG A 137 13.06 -10.82 -0.31
C ARG A 137 12.25 -10.96 -1.60
N ARG A 138 12.40 -10.00 -2.52
CA ARG A 138 11.74 -10.04 -3.82
C ARG A 138 12.24 -11.20 -4.67
N LEU A 139 13.57 -11.38 -4.75
CA LEU A 139 14.18 -12.48 -5.49
C LEU A 139 13.63 -13.83 -5.02
N LEU A 140 13.68 -14.10 -3.72
CA LEU A 140 13.20 -15.35 -3.14
C LEU A 140 11.68 -15.54 -3.37
N ARG A 141 10.88 -14.50 -3.20
CA ARG A 141 9.43 -14.57 -3.44
C ARG A 141 9.11 -14.88 -4.90
N ASP A 142 9.76 -14.21 -5.85
CA ASP A 142 9.44 -14.35 -7.27
C ASP A 142 9.96 -15.68 -7.82
N MET A 143 11.10 -16.18 -7.36
CA MET A 143 11.60 -17.55 -7.64
C MET A 143 10.61 -18.62 -7.15
N ASN A 144 9.89 -18.40 -6.07
CA ASN A 144 8.86 -19.30 -5.57
C ASN A 144 7.48 -19.09 -6.24
N GLY A 145 7.43 -18.50 -7.42
CA GLY A 145 6.19 -18.30 -8.19
C GLY A 145 5.37 -17.10 -7.76
N GLY A 146 6.00 -16.10 -7.09
CA GLY A 146 5.31 -14.94 -6.56
C GLY A 146 4.77 -14.00 -7.64
N ARG A 147 5.57 -13.63 -8.65
CA ARG A 147 5.17 -12.73 -9.74
C ARG A 147 6.14 -12.79 -10.94
N GLY A 148 5.60 -12.74 -12.15
CA GLY A 148 6.38 -12.69 -13.38
C GLY A 148 7.17 -13.97 -13.64
N SER A 149 8.48 -13.87 -13.90
CA SER A 149 9.37 -15.00 -14.12
C SER A 149 9.91 -15.57 -12.80
N ALA A 150 10.16 -16.87 -12.76
CA ALA A 150 10.90 -17.54 -11.69
C ALA A 150 12.43 -17.60 -11.95
N GLU A 151 12.89 -17.10 -13.10
CA GLU A 151 14.30 -17.13 -13.49
C GLU A 151 15.08 -16.02 -12.73
N PRO A 152 16.12 -16.36 -11.94
CA PRO A 152 16.81 -15.42 -11.05
C PRO A 152 17.45 -14.24 -11.77
N HIS A 153 18.05 -14.48 -12.91
CA HIS A 153 18.72 -13.42 -13.69
C HIS A 153 17.71 -12.40 -14.23
N TRP A 154 16.55 -12.88 -14.72
CA TRP A 154 15.45 -12.02 -15.17
C TRP A 154 14.92 -11.16 -14.01
N ILE A 155 14.69 -11.78 -12.85
CA ILE A 155 14.20 -11.08 -11.65
C ILE A 155 15.18 -9.98 -11.24
N ALA A 156 16.49 -10.29 -11.20
CA ALA A 156 17.53 -9.35 -10.83
C ALA A 156 17.65 -8.19 -11.84
N THR A 157 17.55 -8.49 -13.13
CA THR A 157 17.58 -7.48 -14.20
C THR A 157 16.39 -6.55 -14.13
N TYR A 158 15.16 -7.09 -14.05
CA TYR A 158 13.95 -6.29 -13.90
C TYR A 158 13.98 -5.45 -12.61
N TYR A 159 14.48 -6.01 -11.50
CA TYR A 159 14.62 -5.26 -10.25
C TYR A 159 15.58 -4.08 -10.44
N ARG A 160 16.76 -4.31 -11.00
CA ARG A 160 17.79 -3.28 -11.17
C ARG A 160 17.35 -2.16 -12.11
N GLU A 161 16.70 -2.49 -13.22
CA GLU A 161 16.42 -1.58 -14.31
C GLU A 161 15.05 -0.91 -14.25
N CYS A 162 14.07 -1.55 -13.60
CA CYS A 162 12.69 -1.06 -13.50
C CYS A 162 12.27 -0.82 -12.03
N ALA A 163 12.24 -1.86 -11.20
CA ALA A 163 11.63 -1.75 -9.88
C ALA A 163 12.40 -0.83 -8.91
N ARG A 164 13.73 -0.87 -8.94
CA ARG A 164 14.59 0.02 -8.14
C ARG A 164 14.45 1.47 -8.60
N VAL A 165 14.40 1.69 -9.91
CA VAL A 165 14.24 3.04 -10.50
C VAL A 165 12.89 3.63 -10.10
N GLY A 166 11.78 2.90 -10.33
CA GLY A 166 10.45 3.36 -9.93
C GLY A 166 10.32 3.59 -8.42
N HIS A 167 10.97 2.74 -7.59
CA HIS A 167 11.00 2.97 -6.15
C HIS A 167 11.69 4.29 -5.79
N ALA A 168 12.88 4.55 -6.32
CA ALA A 168 13.64 5.76 -6.04
C ALA A 168 12.95 7.03 -6.55
N THR A 169 12.23 6.92 -7.68
CA THR A 169 11.56 8.06 -8.30
C THR A 169 10.23 8.41 -7.65
N TYR A 170 9.42 7.41 -7.27
CA TYR A 170 8.03 7.61 -6.88
C TYR A 170 7.74 7.22 -5.43
N VAL A 171 8.24 6.04 -4.99
CA VAL A 171 7.85 5.46 -3.71
C VAL A 171 8.63 6.10 -2.56
N GLU A 172 9.95 6.15 -2.67
CA GLU A 172 10.81 6.70 -1.61
C GLU A 172 10.50 8.16 -1.28
N PRO A 173 10.35 9.08 -2.26
CA PRO A 173 9.98 10.46 -1.94
C PRO A 173 8.60 10.58 -1.28
N SER A 174 7.67 9.66 -1.56
CA SER A 174 6.32 9.68 -0.99
C SER A 174 6.29 9.36 0.52
N ARG A 175 7.38 8.80 1.06
CA ARG A 175 7.57 8.60 2.50
C ARG A 175 7.37 9.89 3.30
N ALA A 176 7.70 11.04 2.72
CA ALA A 176 7.50 12.34 3.36
C ALA A 176 6.02 12.69 3.68
N TYR A 177 5.08 11.99 3.04
CA TYR A 177 3.65 12.17 3.30
C TYR A 177 3.08 11.21 4.35
N ALA A 178 3.92 10.33 4.93
CA ALA A 178 3.47 9.39 5.93
C ALA A 178 3.28 10.05 7.30
N ASP A 179 2.20 9.71 7.99
CA ASP A 179 1.97 10.09 9.39
C ASP A 179 2.79 9.19 10.33
N LEU A 180 3.00 7.92 9.92
CA LEU A 180 3.75 6.91 10.68
C LEU A 180 4.67 6.10 9.75
N ILE A 181 5.87 5.81 10.24
CA ILE A 181 6.82 4.91 9.59
C ILE A 181 6.99 3.67 10.44
N VAL A 182 6.80 2.50 9.83
CA VAL A 182 6.96 1.20 10.48
C VAL A 182 8.09 0.44 9.78
N ARG A 183 9.03 -0.09 10.53
CA ARG A 183 10.12 -0.90 9.96
C ARG A 183 9.58 -2.24 9.47
N GLY A 184 9.86 -2.59 8.22
CA GLY A 184 9.42 -3.83 7.57
C GLY A 184 10.18 -5.09 8.03
N ASP A 185 11.19 -4.94 8.86
CA ASP A 185 11.94 -5.99 9.56
C ASP A 185 11.59 -6.08 11.06
N SER A 186 10.67 -5.23 11.53
CA SER A 186 10.20 -5.29 12.92
C SER A 186 9.29 -6.50 13.16
N ASP A 187 9.14 -6.87 14.43
CA ASP A 187 8.15 -7.84 14.84
C ASP A 187 6.73 -7.24 14.76
N PHE A 188 5.98 -7.64 13.74
CA PHE A 188 4.62 -7.13 13.52
C PHE A 188 3.63 -7.58 14.60
N ALA A 189 3.91 -8.65 15.34
CA ALA A 189 3.09 -9.01 16.50
C ALA A 189 3.17 -7.96 17.63
N ARG A 190 4.23 -7.16 17.65
CA ARG A 190 4.40 -6.06 18.60
C ARG A 190 3.93 -4.71 18.05
N THR A 191 4.15 -4.45 16.76
CA THR A 191 3.87 -3.14 16.16
C THR A 191 2.43 -2.98 15.67
N ALA A 192 1.79 -4.06 15.20
CA ALA A 192 0.39 -4.01 14.77
C ALA A 192 -0.59 -3.65 15.90
N PRO A 193 -0.47 -4.18 17.14
CA PRO A 193 -1.33 -3.76 18.25
C PRO A 193 -1.21 -2.28 18.59
N LEU A 194 -0.02 -1.68 18.47
CA LEU A 194 0.17 -0.25 18.72
C LEU A 194 -0.58 0.60 17.69
N LEU A 195 -0.46 0.25 16.41
CA LEU A 195 -1.22 0.94 15.36
C LEU A 195 -2.71 0.68 15.49
N ALA A 196 -3.13 -0.53 15.85
CA ALA A 196 -4.53 -0.86 16.08
C ALA A 196 -5.17 0.01 17.17
N ALA A 197 -4.44 0.34 18.23
CA ALA A 197 -4.91 1.26 19.26
C ALA A 197 -5.17 2.67 18.71
N VAL A 198 -4.27 3.19 17.86
CA VAL A 198 -4.44 4.48 17.18
C VAL A 198 -5.64 4.46 16.23
N VAL A 199 -5.78 3.38 15.45
CA VAL A 199 -6.90 3.21 14.51
C VAL A 199 -8.24 3.16 15.26
N ARG A 200 -8.33 2.43 16.38
CA ARG A 200 -9.55 2.37 17.20
C ARG A 200 -9.94 3.72 17.79
N ASP A 201 -8.96 4.48 18.31
CA ASP A 201 -9.22 5.82 18.83
C ASP A 201 -9.75 6.76 17.72
N ARG A 202 -9.16 6.70 16.52
CA ARG A 202 -9.64 7.51 15.38
C ARG A 202 -11.00 7.04 14.87
N ALA A 203 -11.24 5.74 14.75
CA ALA A 203 -12.52 5.19 14.29
C ALA A 203 -13.67 5.57 15.26
N ALA A 204 -13.44 5.56 16.57
CA ALA A 204 -14.43 5.97 17.56
C ALA A 204 -14.84 7.46 17.46
N ARG A 205 -14.04 8.29 16.80
CA ARG A 205 -14.33 9.72 16.57
C ARG A 205 -15.07 10.00 15.24
N VAL A 206 -15.13 9.00 14.36
CA VAL A 206 -15.78 9.08 13.03
C VAL A 206 -17.20 8.49 13.07
N SER A 207 -17.48 7.59 14.03
CA SER A 207 -18.81 7.01 14.21
C SER A 207 -19.78 8.07 14.79
N PRO A 208 -21.01 8.18 14.24
CA PRO A 208 -22.02 9.11 14.70
C PRO A 208 -22.47 8.86 16.14
#